data_24546fd49e0de5ac6308bf27f3f7d31f
#
_entry.id   24546fd49e0de5ac6308bf27f3f7d31f
#
_cell.length_a   1.000
_cell.length_b   1.000
_cell.length_c   1.000
_cell.angle_alpha   90.00
_cell.angle_beta   90.00
_cell.angle_gamma   90.00
#
_symmetry.space_group_name_H-M   'P 1'
#
loop_
_entity.id
_entity.type
_entity.pdbx_description
1 polymer ?
#
loop_
_entity_poly.entity_id
_entity_poly.type
_entity_poly.pdbx_seq_one_letter_code
_entity_poly.pdbx_strand_id
1 'polypeptide(L)'
;ETTGETDSSETDTQTQTIAKNQSYYIRISIAKHTLVVYQLDDNKEFSIPVKAFKVALGPKVAPAKTAISEKSLWRKITDIYYVRYSSRLDNAEYLSTATYYSQSDNNLNPKSYNAIGQNVSEGSILMTCANAKWIYENCGAKTTVEIVENFDISSDIKVEDINRIADNAYRDPT
;
A
#
# COMPACT_ATOMS: atom_id res chain seq x y z
N GLU A 1 -47.81 -28.92 -14.96
CA GLU A 1 -46.51 -29.30 -14.37
C GLU A 1 -45.47 -28.25 -14.81
N THR A 2 -45.03 -27.43 -13.88
CA THR A 2 -44.10 -26.36 -14.11
C THR A 2 -42.83 -26.70 -13.32
N THR A 3 -41.75 -26.98 -14.01
CA THR A 3 -40.45 -27.14 -13.41
C THR A 3 -39.72 -25.80 -13.45
N GLY A 4 -39.42 -25.26 -12.26
CA GLY A 4 -38.60 -24.06 -12.09
C GLY A 4 -37.12 -24.38 -12.32
N GLU A 5 -36.49 -23.63 -13.21
CA GLU A 5 -35.04 -23.56 -13.31
C GLU A 5 -34.56 -22.45 -12.36
N THR A 6 -33.77 -22.83 -11.39
CA THR A 6 -33.10 -21.94 -10.46
C THR A 6 -31.86 -21.36 -11.11
N ASP A 7 -31.85 -20.05 -11.19
CA ASP A 7 -30.79 -19.18 -11.68
C ASP A 7 -29.49 -19.33 -10.85
N SER A 8 -28.47 -19.97 -11.41
CA SER A 8 -27.12 -20.04 -10.86
C SER A 8 -26.10 -19.15 -11.59
N SER A 9 -26.57 -18.23 -12.45
CA SER A 9 -25.71 -17.44 -13.34
C SER A 9 -25.25 -16.09 -12.78
N GLU A 10 -25.95 -15.53 -11.79
CA GLU A 10 -25.64 -14.18 -11.28
C GLU A 10 -24.41 -14.14 -10.35
N THR A 11 -24.17 -15.20 -9.58
CA THR A 11 -23.04 -15.24 -8.62
C THR A 11 -21.71 -15.39 -9.36
N ASP A 12 -21.67 -16.14 -10.45
CA ASP A 12 -20.45 -16.37 -11.22
C ASP A 12 -20.05 -15.14 -12.04
N THR A 13 -21.04 -14.39 -12.54
CA THR A 13 -20.81 -13.14 -13.29
C THR A 13 -20.26 -12.03 -12.38
N GLN A 14 -20.73 -11.92 -11.15
CA GLN A 14 -20.23 -10.90 -10.19
C GLN A 14 -18.81 -11.23 -9.74
N THR A 15 -18.49 -12.49 -9.48
CA THR A 15 -17.14 -12.92 -9.10
C THR A 15 -16.14 -12.68 -10.23
N GLN A 16 -16.53 -12.95 -11.49
CA GLN A 16 -15.69 -12.67 -12.65
C GLN A 16 -15.50 -11.19 -12.93
N THR A 17 -16.49 -10.35 -12.63
CA THR A 17 -16.40 -8.89 -12.81
C THR A 17 -15.48 -8.25 -11.78
N ILE A 18 -15.50 -8.75 -10.53
CA ILE A 18 -14.59 -8.30 -9.46
C ILE A 18 -13.14 -8.67 -9.80
N ALA A 19 -12.90 -9.88 -10.29
CA ALA A 19 -11.56 -10.33 -10.70
C ALA A 19 -11.01 -9.55 -11.91
N LYS A 20 -11.85 -9.07 -12.81
CA LYS A 20 -11.46 -8.29 -13.98
C LYS A 20 -11.02 -6.86 -13.67
N ASN A 21 -11.47 -6.28 -12.56
CA ASN A 21 -11.20 -4.89 -12.18
C ASN A 21 -10.09 -4.72 -11.14
N GLN A 22 -9.57 -5.82 -10.58
CA GLN A 22 -8.54 -5.80 -9.56
C GLN A 22 -7.26 -6.47 -10.09
N SER A 23 -6.30 -5.64 -10.53
CA SER A 23 -5.02 -6.13 -11.08
C SER A 23 -4.02 -6.55 -10.02
N TYR A 24 -4.17 -6.06 -8.78
CA TYR A 24 -3.23 -6.26 -7.68
C TYR A 24 -3.95 -6.49 -6.35
N TYR A 25 -3.22 -7.14 -5.45
CA TYR A 25 -3.57 -7.34 -4.05
C TYR A 25 -2.38 -6.94 -3.19
N ILE A 26 -2.61 -6.15 -2.15
CA ILE A 26 -1.54 -5.67 -1.26
C ILE A 26 -1.65 -6.39 0.07
N ARG A 27 -0.51 -6.87 0.59
CA ARG A 27 -0.41 -7.48 1.90
C ARG A 27 0.69 -6.81 2.72
N ILE A 28 0.41 -6.49 3.98
CA ILE A 28 1.34 -5.77 4.86
C ILE A 28 1.55 -6.59 6.14
N SER A 29 2.81 -6.90 6.45
CA SER A 29 3.22 -7.51 7.71
C SER A 29 3.63 -6.43 8.70
N ILE A 30 2.93 -6.36 9.82
CA ILE A 30 3.28 -5.44 10.93
C ILE A 30 4.63 -5.83 11.52
N ALA A 31 4.82 -7.10 11.87
CA ALA A 31 6.05 -7.59 12.49
C ALA A 31 7.31 -7.40 11.62
N LYS A 32 7.17 -7.50 10.29
CA LYS A 32 8.29 -7.37 9.35
C LYS A 32 8.45 -5.97 8.76
N HIS A 33 7.52 -5.04 9.04
CA HIS A 33 7.46 -3.72 8.40
C HIS A 33 7.60 -3.82 6.88
N THR A 34 6.87 -4.74 6.27
CA THR A 34 7.02 -5.08 4.85
C THR A 34 5.68 -5.11 4.15
N LEU A 35 5.61 -4.45 3.01
CA LEU A 35 4.49 -4.48 2.08
C LEU A 35 4.86 -5.32 0.87
N VAL A 36 3.96 -6.22 0.48
CA VAL A 36 4.09 -7.04 -0.73
C VAL A 36 2.88 -6.82 -1.61
N VAL A 37 3.14 -6.61 -2.90
CA VAL A 37 2.10 -6.51 -3.93
C VAL A 37 2.09 -7.80 -4.72
N TYR A 38 0.92 -8.39 -4.89
CA TYR A 38 0.69 -9.60 -5.66
C TYR A 38 -0.16 -9.33 -6.90
N GLN A 39 0.11 -10.04 -7.96
CA GLN A 39 -0.76 -10.15 -9.13
C GLN A 39 -1.38 -11.54 -9.21
N LEU A 40 -2.40 -11.68 -10.06
CA LEU A 40 -3.05 -12.96 -10.33
C LEU A 40 -2.10 -13.93 -11.04
N ASP A 41 -2.18 -15.19 -10.63
CA ASP A 41 -1.61 -16.32 -11.36
C ASP A 41 -2.60 -16.90 -12.40
N ASP A 42 -2.21 -18.00 -13.05
CA ASP A 42 -3.04 -18.69 -14.05
C ASP A 42 -4.33 -19.26 -13.46
N ASN A 43 -4.38 -19.53 -12.15
CA ASN A 43 -5.55 -20.00 -11.42
C ASN A 43 -6.47 -18.85 -10.95
N LYS A 44 -6.12 -17.60 -11.28
CA LYS A 44 -6.80 -16.37 -10.84
C LYS A 44 -6.72 -16.13 -9.32
N GLU A 45 -5.63 -16.59 -8.70
CA GLU A 45 -5.31 -16.30 -7.30
C GLU A 45 -4.19 -15.26 -7.22
N PHE A 46 -4.23 -14.37 -6.22
CA PHE A 46 -3.19 -13.38 -5.98
C PHE A 46 -1.98 -14.02 -5.29
N SER A 47 -1.18 -14.75 -6.04
CA SER A 47 -0.06 -15.54 -5.54
C SER A 47 1.32 -15.11 -6.07
N ILE A 48 1.38 -14.36 -7.18
CA ILE A 48 2.64 -13.93 -7.79
C ILE A 48 3.09 -12.60 -7.17
N PRO A 49 4.15 -12.57 -6.34
CA PRO A 49 4.66 -11.33 -5.79
C PRO A 49 5.40 -10.53 -6.87
N VAL A 50 5.02 -9.26 -7.03
CA VAL A 50 5.61 -8.36 -8.05
C VAL A 50 6.41 -7.21 -7.45
N LYS A 51 6.13 -6.83 -6.21
CA LYS A 51 6.90 -5.85 -5.43
C LYS A 51 6.90 -6.25 -3.96
N ALA A 52 8.04 -6.05 -3.30
CA ALA A 52 8.16 -6.17 -1.86
C ALA A 52 9.14 -5.11 -1.34
N PHE A 53 8.75 -4.35 -0.33
CA PHE A 53 9.58 -3.28 0.21
C PHE A 53 9.23 -2.94 1.66
N LYS A 54 10.19 -2.32 2.35
CA LYS A 54 10.01 -1.85 3.72
C LYS A 54 9.09 -0.65 3.80
N VAL A 55 8.31 -0.59 4.88
CA VAL A 55 7.39 0.50 5.21
C VAL A 55 7.56 0.94 6.66
N ALA A 56 7.33 2.22 6.93
CA ALA A 56 7.14 2.70 8.29
C ALA A 56 5.66 2.56 8.67
N LEU A 57 5.38 2.22 9.91
CA LEU A 57 4.03 2.00 10.42
C LEU A 57 3.69 3.00 11.51
N GLY A 58 2.61 3.74 11.30
CA GLY A 58 2.06 4.69 12.24
C GLY A 58 1.34 4.03 13.42
N PRO A 59 0.99 4.80 14.46
CA PRO A 59 0.50 4.27 15.73
C PRO A 59 -0.90 3.66 15.67
N LYS A 60 -1.67 3.93 14.62
CA LYS A 60 -3.04 3.41 14.45
C LYS A 60 -3.11 2.19 13.53
N VAL A 61 -1.99 1.80 12.91
CA VAL A 61 -1.96 0.65 12.02
C VAL A 61 -2.16 -0.63 12.81
N ALA A 62 -3.21 -1.36 12.46
CA ALA A 62 -3.62 -2.60 13.12
C ALA A 62 -4.10 -3.61 12.06
N PRO A 63 -4.17 -4.91 12.40
CA PRO A 63 -4.70 -5.92 11.48
C PRO A 63 -6.09 -5.55 10.96
N ALA A 64 -6.23 -5.56 9.62
CA ALA A 64 -7.48 -5.23 8.94
C ALA A 64 -7.44 -5.74 7.50
N LYS A 65 -8.62 -6.03 6.95
CA LYS A 65 -8.81 -6.21 5.52
C LYS A 65 -9.62 -5.03 5.00
N THR A 66 -9.04 -4.25 4.13
CA THR A 66 -9.56 -2.97 3.65
C THR A 66 -9.28 -2.82 2.15
N ALA A 67 -9.63 -1.70 1.57
CA ALA A 67 -9.37 -1.42 0.16
C ALA A 67 -9.00 0.04 -0.08
N ILE A 68 -8.30 0.32 -1.19
CA ILE A 68 -8.04 1.70 -1.62
C ILE A 68 -9.36 2.35 -2.05
N SER A 69 -9.66 3.55 -1.52
CA SER A 69 -10.87 4.33 -1.83
C SER A 69 -10.57 5.58 -2.63
N GLU A 70 -9.67 6.43 -2.14
CA GLU A 70 -9.39 7.74 -2.72
C GLU A 70 -7.90 7.98 -2.88
N LYS A 71 -7.53 8.92 -3.74
CA LYS A 71 -6.14 9.29 -3.98
C LYS A 71 -5.96 10.80 -3.96
N SER A 72 -4.84 11.25 -3.40
CA SER A 72 -4.43 12.64 -3.38
C SER A 72 -2.95 12.74 -3.71
N LEU A 73 -2.57 13.64 -4.63
CA LEU A 73 -1.16 13.82 -4.97
C LEU A 73 -0.37 14.33 -3.76
N TRP A 74 -0.92 15.31 -3.06
CA TRP A 74 -0.41 15.82 -1.80
C TRP A 74 -1.50 15.81 -0.74
N ARG A 75 -1.14 15.45 0.48
CA ARG A 75 -2.02 15.50 1.65
C ARG A 75 -1.30 16.06 2.86
N LYS A 76 -1.91 17.03 3.53
CA LYS A 76 -1.45 17.52 4.84
C LYS A 76 -1.84 16.51 5.91
N ILE A 77 -0.91 16.11 6.78
CA ILE A 77 -1.16 15.14 7.85
C ILE A 77 -1.08 15.75 9.25
N THR A 78 -0.27 16.79 9.41
CA THR A 78 -0.18 17.61 10.63
C THR A 78 -0.01 19.08 10.22
N ASP A 79 0.14 20.00 11.16
CA ASP A 79 0.36 21.41 10.84
C ASP A 79 1.66 21.68 10.08
N ILE A 80 2.64 20.78 10.21
CA ILE A 80 3.98 20.94 9.65
C ILE A 80 4.38 19.87 8.63
N TYR A 81 3.56 18.81 8.47
CA TYR A 81 3.93 17.69 7.60
C TYR A 81 2.93 17.43 6.49
N TYR A 82 3.47 17.09 5.35
CA TYR A 82 2.77 16.65 4.15
C TYR A 82 3.28 15.28 3.70
N VAL A 83 2.46 14.53 2.98
CA VAL A 83 2.83 13.31 2.27
C VAL A 83 2.42 13.42 0.81
N ARG A 84 3.08 12.68 -0.06
CA ARG A 84 2.82 12.65 -1.49
C ARG A 84 2.32 11.27 -1.92
N TYR A 85 1.68 11.18 -3.08
CA TYR A 85 1.11 9.94 -3.62
C TYR A 85 0.29 9.16 -2.58
N SER A 86 -0.63 9.86 -1.96
CA SER A 86 -1.43 9.33 -0.86
C SER A 86 -2.63 8.56 -1.38
N SER A 87 -2.73 7.28 -1.03
CA SER A 87 -3.88 6.41 -1.28
C SER A 87 -4.60 6.12 0.02
N ARG A 88 -5.83 6.62 0.17
CA ARG A 88 -6.67 6.40 1.35
C ARG A 88 -7.26 5.00 1.31
N LEU A 89 -7.32 4.36 2.46
CA LEU A 89 -7.99 3.08 2.68
C LEU A 89 -9.36 3.29 3.35
N ASP A 90 -10.28 2.35 3.17
CA ASP A 90 -11.62 2.44 3.77
C ASP A 90 -11.61 2.47 5.31
N ASN A 91 -10.59 1.91 5.94
CA ASN A 91 -10.37 1.95 7.39
C ASN A 91 -9.73 3.26 7.89
N ALA A 92 -9.68 4.30 7.05
CA ALA A 92 -9.06 5.59 7.32
C ALA A 92 -7.52 5.59 7.51
N GLU A 93 -6.83 4.50 7.18
CA GLU A 93 -5.38 4.47 7.01
C GLU A 93 -4.99 4.95 5.61
N TYR A 94 -3.69 5.15 5.37
CA TYR A 94 -3.17 5.67 4.12
C TYR A 94 -1.86 5.02 3.72
N LEU A 95 -1.68 4.77 2.44
CA LEU A 95 -0.40 4.42 1.81
C LEU A 95 0.17 5.70 1.19
N SER A 96 1.37 6.12 1.59
CA SER A 96 1.96 7.38 1.11
C SER A 96 3.49 7.40 1.25
N THR A 97 4.10 8.48 0.78
CA THR A 97 5.53 8.73 0.98
C THR A 97 5.87 8.97 2.45
N ALA A 98 7.17 8.94 2.78
CA ALA A 98 7.71 9.62 3.96
C ALA A 98 7.25 11.10 3.98
N THR A 99 7.35 11.76 5.14
CA THR A 99 6.82 13.11 5.30
C THR A 99 7.72 14.18 4.67
N TYR A 100 7.09 15.29 4.29
CA TYR A 100 7.71 16.51 3.77
C TYR A 100 7.30 17.70 4.64
N TYR A 101 8.13 18.71 4.70
CA TYR A 101 7.83 19.98 5.41
C TYR A 101 6.95 20.93 4.60
N SER A 102 6.80 20.69 3.30
CA SER A 102 5.91 21.42 2.40
C SER A 102 5.54 20.56 1.20
N GLN A 103 4.65 21.03 0.34
CA GLN A 103 4.29 20.40 -0.93
C GLN A 103 5.38 20.61 -2.00
N SER A 104 6.60 20.16 -1.72
CA SER A 104 7.77 20.31 -2.59
C SER A 104 8.68 19.09 -2.48
N ASP A 105 9.14 18.58 -3.62
CA ASP A 105 10.07 17.46 -3.72
C ASP A 105 11.43 17.73 -3.08
N ASN A 106 11.76 19.01 -2.87
CA ASN A 106 13.03 19.46 -2.29
C ASN A 106 12.92 19.74 -0.78
N ASN A 107 11.84 19.31 -0.13
CA ASN A 107 11.61 19.58 1.28
C ASN A 107 11.21 18.34 2.07
N LEU A 108 11.81 17.19 1.72
CA LEU A 108 11.68 15.93 2.43
C LEU A 108 12.11 16.08 3.89
N ASN A 109 11.43 15.39 4.79
CA ASN A 109 11.90 15.17 6.16
C ASN A 109 12.84 13.96 6.20
N PRO A 110 14.17 14.14 6.33
CA PRO A 110 15.11 13.02 6.28
C PRO A 110 14.91 12.01 7.41
N LYS A 111 14.46 12.46 8.59
CA LYS A 111 14.17 11.57 9.72
C LYS A 111 13.01 10.63 9.42
N SER A 112 11.96 11.14 8.76
CA SER A 112 10.83 10.32 8.33
C SER A 112 11.25 9.30 7.28
N TYR A 113 12.06 9.68 6.31
CA TYR A 113 12.61 8.75 5.31
C TYR A 113 13.45 7.65 5.98
N ASN A 114 14.37 8.02 6.85
CA ASN A 114 15.26 7.09 7.56
C ASN A 114 14.53 6.18 8.56
N ALA A 115 13.27 6.50 8.91
CA ALA A 115 12.41 5.67 9.74
C ALA A 115 11.63 4.60 8.97
N ILE A 116 11.73 4.54 7.64
CA ILE A 116 11.12 3.45 6.86
C ILE A 116 11.71 2.11 7.34
N GLY A 117 10.82 1.14 7.59
CA GLY A 117 11.18 -0.13 8.23
C GLY A 117 11.01 -0.15 9.76
N GLN A 118 10.51 0.93 10.36
CA GLN A 118 10.31 1.10 11.79
C GLN A 118 8.90 1.62 12.10
N ASN A 119 8.52 1.59 13.39
CA ASN A 119 7.35 2.31 13.85
C ASN A 119 7.64 3.82 13.91
N VAL A 120 6.64 4.61 13.57
CA VAL A 120 6.70 6.08 13.59
C VAL A 120 5.55 6.65 14.40
N SER A 121 5.71 7.87 14.91
CA SER A 121 4.69 8.56 15.70
C SER A 121 3.66 9.29 14.82
N GLU A 122 3.97 9.54 13.56
CA GLU A 122 3.16 10.33 12.64
C GLU A 122 3.00 9.63 11.30
N GLY A 123 1.84 9.87 10.67
CA GLY A 123 1.48 9.22 9.43
C GLY A 123 0.84 7.85 9.65
N SER A 124 0.68 7.12 8.57
CA SER A 124 0.03 5.82 8.54
C SER A 124 1.01 4.77 8.03
N ILE A 125 0.98 4.44 6.75
CA ILE A 125 1.92 3.49 6.14
C ILE A 125 2.79 4.28 5.18
N LEU A 126 4.06 4.51 5.56
CA LEU A 126 4.98 5.37 4.82
C LEU A 126 6.03 4.54 4.09
N MET A 127 6.38 4.98 2.89
CA MET A 127 7.34 4.31 2.00
C MET A 127 8.15 5.33 1.19
N THR A 128 9.10 4.84 0.39
CA THR A 128 9.86 5.71 -0.53
C THR A 128 8.95 6.33 -1.59
N CYS A 129 9.41 7.42 -2.19
CA CYS A 129 8.67 8.13 -3.23
C CYS A 129 8.36 7.23 -4.43
N ALA A 130 9.34 6.45 -4.91
CA ALA A 130 9.14 5.52 -6.03
C ALA A 130 8.06 4.47 -5.73
N ASN A 131 8.05 3.88 -4.54
CA ASN A 131 7.09 2.85 -4.17
C ASN A 131 5.67 3.43 -3.97
N ALA A 132 5.55 4.58 -3.32
CA ALA A 132 4.26 5.28 -3.17
C ALA A 132 3.68 5.69 -4.52
N LYS A 133 4.51 6.24 -5.42
CA LYS A 133 4.11 6.59 -6.78
C LYS A 133 3.64 5.37 -7.55
N TRP A 134 4.38 4.25 -7.49
CA TRP A 134 4.01 3.04 -8.18
C TRP A 134 2.63 2.52 -7.73
N ILE A 135 2.37 2.46 -6.42
CA ILE A 135 1.04 2.09 -5.89
C ILE A 135 -0.03 3.08 -6.35
N TYR A 136 0.26 4.38 -6.26
CA TYR A 136 -0.65 5.44 -6.68
C TYR A 136 -1.08 5.32 -8.15
N GLU A 137 -0.15 4.98 -9.04
CA GLU A 137 -0.39 4.86 -10.47
C GLU A 137 -1.01 3.52 -10.88
N ASN A 138 -0.64 2.41 -10.22
CA ASN A 138 -0.99 1.06 -10.67
C ASN A 138 -2.10 0.38 -9.85
N CYS A 139 -2.29 0.74 -8.58
CA CYS A 139 -3.30 0.15 -7.73
C CYS A 139 -4.52 1.08 -7.66
N GLY A 140 -5.58 0.75 -8.37
CA GLY A 140 -6.82 1.54 -8.45
C GLY A 140 -7.68 1.47 -7.19
N ALA A 141 -8.78 2.22 -7.19
CA ALA A 141 -9.84 2.08 -6.20
C ALA A 141 -10.33 0.64 -6.14
N LYS A 142 -10.70 0.18 -4.94
CA LYS A 142 -11.07 -1.21 -4.61
C LYS A 142 -9.92 -2.22 -4.62
N THR A 143 -8.67 -1.83 -4.89
CA THR A 143 -7.52 -2.71 -4.63
C THR A 143 -7.52 -3.13 -3.17
N THR A 144 -7.58 -4.43 -2.91
CA THR A 144 -7.60 -4.98 -1.55
C THR A 144 -6.25 -4.77 -0.87
N VAL A 145 -6.29 -4.31 0.36
CA VAL A 145 -5.13 -4.17 1.26
C VAL A 145 -5.40 -4.97 2.53
N GLU A 146 -4.61 -6.00 2.75
CA GLU A 146 -4.69 -6.83 3.95
C GLU A 146 -3.50 -6.52 4.86
N ILE A 147 -3.79 -6.01 6.05
CA ILE A 147 -2.82 -5.75 7.11
C ILE A 147 -2.91 -6.90 8.10
N VAL A 148 -1.82 -7.61 8.32
CA VAL A 148 -1.76 -8.75 9.23
C VAL A 148 -0.56 -8.62 10.17
N GLU A 149 -0.60 -9.30 11.29
CA GLU A 149 0.52 -9.29 12.24
C GLU A 149 1.79 -9.80 11.59
N ASN A 150 1.72 -10.95 10.92
CA ASN A 150 2.86 -11.54 10.23
C ASN A 150 2.41 -12.48 9.11
N PHE A 151 3.26 -12.66 8.09
CA PHE A 151 3.13 -13.70 7.08
C PHE A 151 4.50 -14.03 6.47
N ASP A 152 4.61 -15.20 5.84
CA ASP A 152 5.83 -15.60 5.15
C ASP A 152 5.91 -14.95 3.77
N ILE A 153 7.02 -14.25 3.53
CA ILE A 153 7.31 -13.62 2.24
C ILE A 153 8.06 -14.64 1.38
N SER A 154 7.58 -14.84 0.16
CA SER A 154 8.22 -15.75 -0.79
C SER A 154 9.69 -15.40 -0.99
N SER A 155 10.54 -16.43 -1.08
CA SER A 155 11.96 -16.28 -1.46
C SER A 155 12.16 -15.85 -2.92
N ASP A 156 11.09 -15.92 -3.74
CA ASP A 156 11.15 -15.54 -5.16
C ASP A 156 11.22 -14.02 -5.36
N ILE A 157 11.00 -13.24 -4.31
CA ILE A 157 11.09 -11.79 -4.37
C ILE A 157 12.02 -11.25 -3.29
N LYS A 158 12.89 -10.33 -3.70
CA LYS A 158 13.74 -9.58 -2.76
C LYS A 158 12.93 -8.43 -2.15
N VAL A 159 12.94 -8.31 -0.83
CA VAL A 159 12.40 -7.14 -0.14
C VAL A 159 13.36 -5.97 -0.30
N GLU A 160 12.90 -4.91 -0.94
CA GLU A 160 13.66 -3.66 -1.04
C GLU A 160 13.71 -2.96 0.32
N ASP A 161 14.90 -2.54 0.73
CA ASP A 161 15.13 -1.69 1.90
C ASP A 161 15.69 -0.34 1.44
N ILE A 162 15.67 0.64 2.33
CA ILE A 162 16.22 1.95 2.04
C ILE A 162 17.74 2.00 2.28
N ASN A 163 18.41 2.86 1.52
CA ASN A 163 19.71 3.40 1.92
C ASN A 163 19.45 4.68 2.72
N ARG A 164 19.97 4.73 3.95
CA ARG A 164 19.82 5.91 4.81
C ARG A 164 20.45 7.13 4.16
N ILE A 165 19.78 8.28 4.33
CA ILE A 165 20.25 9.58 3.82
C ILE A 165 20.75 10.45 4.97
N ALA A 166 21.57 11.45 4.63
CA ALA A 166 22.06 12.43 5.59
C ALA A 166 20.91 13.33 6.11
N ASP A 167 21.05 13.87 7.32
CA ASP A 167 20.04 14.71 7.97
C ASP A 167 19.74 16.01 7.21
N ASN A 168 20.61 16.42 6.29
CA ASN A 168 20.44 17.57 5.40
C ASN A 168 20.09 17.20 3.95
N ALA A 169 19.74 15.94 3.69
CA ALA A 169 19.26 15.48 2.39
C ALA A 169 17.75 15.68 2.30
N TYR A 170 17.30 16.74 1.66
CA TYR A 170 15.90 17.13 1.57
C TYR A 170 15.20 16.61 0.30
N ARG A 171 15.74 15.57 -0.32
CA ARG A 171 15.14 14.87 -1.45
C ARG A 171 15.09 13.38 -1.21
N ASP A 172 13.98 12.76 -1.60
CA ASP A 172 13.89 11.30 -1.69
C ASP A 172 14.79 10.84 -2.85
N PRO A 173 15.73 9.90 -2.62
CA PRO A 173 16.66 9.47 -3.65
C PRO A 173 16.07 8.48 -4.67
N THR A 174 14.77 8.10 -4.54
CA THR A 174 14.10 7.08 -5.38
C THR A 174 13.21 7.65 -6.47
#